data_0630bcf8ca57987417927ccf3dcdf343
#
_entry.id   0630bcf8ca57987417927ccf3dcdf343
#
_cell.length_a   1.000
_cell.length_b   1.000
_cell.length_c   1.000
_cell.angle_alpha   90.00
_cell.angle_beta   90.00
_cell.angle_gamma   90.00
#
_symmetry.space_group_name_H-M   'P 1'
#
loop_
_entity.id
_entity.type
_entity.pdbx_description
1 polymer ?
#
loop_
_entity_poly.entity_id
_entity_poly.type
_entity_poly.pdbx_seq_one_letter_code
_entity_poly.pdbx_strand_id
1 'polypeptide(L)'
;MLRQTDDATAEGKQRKQLREWALASYKNAVDPQNPDYLCWGIGGQNLVDAAYIAESFLRAYDTLWKPLDEVTKKRYLTEFAKLRHIDPPYTNWLLFSSTIESFMAKAGGDFDEFRINSACRKVEEWYVGDGWYADGPSFAFDYYSSYVFHPMYLETLQAMVDAKVNSRLDYQKYYNRELKRCQKYSIILERFISP
;
A
#
# COMPACT_ATOMS: atom_id res chain seq x y z
N MET A 1 4.07 14.69 3.18
CA MET A 1 4.22 15.34 4.51
C MET A 1 5.17 14.57 5.42
N LEU A 2 4.90 13.34 5.88
CA LEU A 2 5.70 12.62 6.89
C LEU A 2 7.09 12.13 6.44
N ARG A 3 7.39 12.18 5.15
CA ARG A 3 8.75 11.89 4.60
C ARG A 3 9.75 13.02 4.81
N GLN A 4 9.28 14.24 4.98
CA GLN A 4 10.15 15.41 5.09
C GLN A 4 10.76 15.51 6.49
N THR A 5 11.96 16.08 6.57
CA THR A 5 12.63 16.36 7.84
C THR A 5 11.89 17.45 8.62
N ASP A 6 11.95 17.36 9.94
CA ASP A 6 11.40 18.39 10.80
C ASP A 6 12.29 19.62 10.75
N ASP A 7 11.67 20.79 10.80
CA ASP A 7 12.32 22.09 10.88
C ASP A 7 11.66 22.98 11.94
N ALA A 8 12.18 24.18 12.14
CA ALA A 8 11.69 25.10 13.16
C ALA A 8 10.41 25.85 12.76
N THR A 9 9.91 25.64 11.53
CA THR A 9 8.68 26.27 11.04
C THR A 9 7.45 25.73 11.78
N ALA A 10 6.32 26.43 11.69
CA ALA A 10 5.05 25.98 12.24
C ALA A 10 4.62 24.65 11.60
N GLU A 11 4.81 24.50 10.30
CA GLU A 11 4.54 23.26 9.57
C GLU A 11 5.45 22.11 10.01
N GLY A 12 6.76 22.38 10.23
CA GLY A 12 7.70 21.37 10.71
C GLY A 12 7.35 20.87 12.11
N LYS A 13 6.94 21.76 13.01
CA LYS A 13 6.46 21.39 14.36
C LYS A 13 5.19 20.55 14.30
N GLN A 14 4.23 20.92 13.45
CA GLN A 14 3.00 20.15 13.25
C GLN A 14 3.30 18.78 12.65
N ARG A 15 4.20 18.68 11.67
CA ARG A 15 4.66 17.43 11.06
C ARG A 15 5.26 16.47 12.08
N LYS A 16 6.12 17.00 12.98
CA LYS A 16 6.70 16.24 14.09
C LYS A 16 5.62 15.67 15.00
N GLN A 17 4.67 16.49 15.44
CA GLN A 17 3.58 16.08 16.31
C GLN A 17 2.71 15.02 15.66
N LEU A 18 2.34 15.17 14.38
CA LEU A 18 1.55 14.18 13.63
C LEU A 18 2.29 12.83 13.50
N ARG A 19 3.62 12.87 13.35
CA ARG A 19 4.43 11.65 13.32
C ARG A 19 4.46 10.96 14.67
N GLU A 20 4.62 11.69 15.75
CA GLU A 20 4.59 11.15 17.11
C GLU A 20 3.24 10.47 17.40
N TRP A 21 2.13 11.10 17.03
CA TRP A 21 0.80 10.51 17.14
C TRP A 21 0.64 9.26 16.29
N ALA A 22 1.09 9.31 15.03
CA ALA A 22 1.03 8.16 14.14
C ALA A 22 1.81 6.96 14.71
N LEU A 23 3.03 7.17 15.21
CA LEU A 23 3.84 6.11 15.80
C LEU A 23 3.20 5.52 17.07
N ALA A 24 2.61 6.36 17.92
CA ALA A 24 1.88 5.90 19.08
C ALA A 24 0.63 5.08 18.68
N SER A 25 -0.14 5.57 17.71
CA SER A 25 -1.31 4.86 17.19
C SER A 25 -0.95 3.52 16.56
N TYR A 26 0.12 3.46 15.76
CA TYR A 26 0.58 2.19 15.18
C TYR A 26 1.02 1.17 16.23
N LYS A 27 1.66 1.63 17.31
CA LYS A 27 2.00 0.76 18.43
C LYS A 27 0.77 0.20 19.13
N ASN A 28 -0.22 1.06 19.40
CA ASN A 28 -1.47 0.66 20.06
C ASN A 28 -2.28 -0.31 19.18
N ALA A 29 -2.35 -0.05 17.89
CA ALA A 29 -3.15 -0.80 16.91
C ALA A 29 -2.85 -2.30 16.86
N VAL A 30 -1.64 -2.72 17.24
CA VAL A 30 -1.20 -4.13 17.24
C VAL A 30 -0.88 -4.67 18.64
N ASP A 31 -1.19 -3.93 19.67
CA ASP A 31 -1.05 -4.40 21.05
C ASP A 31 -2.37 -5.00 21.56
N PRO A 32 -2.47 -6.34 21.72
CA PRO A 32 -3.71 -6.99 22.15
C PRO A 32 -4.21 -6.55 23.54
N GLN A 33 -3.36 -5.90 24.33
CA GLN A 33 -3.72 -5.39 25.65
C GLN A 33 -4.19 -3.93 25.64
N ASN A 34 -4.09 -3.27 24.47
CA ASN A 34 -4.47 -1.88 24.32
C ASN A 34 -5.95 -1.76 23.89
N PRO A 35 -6.74 -0.84 24.46
CA PRO A 35 -8.12 -0.62 24.02
C PRO A 35 -8.25 -0.18 22.55
N ASP A 36 -7.18 0.39 21.96
CA ASP A 36 -7.12 0.79 20.56
C ASP A 36 -6.64 -0.34 19.62
N TYR A 37 -6.54 -1.59 20.13
CA TYR A 37 -6.19 -2.75 19.29
C TYR A 37 -7.20 -2.94 18.17
N LEU A 38 -6.72 -2.98 16.93
CA LEU A 38 -7.58 -3.17 15.76
C LEU A 38 -8.07 -4.61 15.65
N CYS A 39 -9.30 -4.78 15.15
CA CYS A 39 -9.90 -6.09 14.90
C CYS A 39 -9.32 -6.75 13.65
N TRP A 40 -8.08 -7.19 13.71
CA TRP A 40 -7.41 -7.87 12.62
C TRP A 40 -8.10 -9.19 12.27
N GLY A 41 -8.31 -9.43 10.98
CA GLY A 41 -8.76 -10.72 10.50
C GLY A 41 -10.26 -11.02 10.63
N ILE A 42 -11.11 -10.06 10.96
CA ILE A 42 -12.57 -10.23 11.06
C ILE A 42 -13.27 -9.42 9.96
N GLY A 43 -13.66 -10.09 8.86
CA GLY A 43 -14.39 -9.47 7.75
C GLY A 43 -13.49 -8.86 6.67
N GLY A 44 -14.06 -8.71 5.47
CA GLY A 44 -13.34 -8.26 4.27
C GLY A 44 -12.75 -6.86 4.40
N GLN A 45 -13.45 -5.93 5.06
CA GLN A 45 -12.98 -4.54 5.21
C GLN A 45 -11.63 -4.44 5.91
N ASN A 46 -11.29 -5.37 6.80
CA ASN A 46 -10.00 -5.38 7.49
C ASN A 46 -8.80 -5.54 6.54
N LEU A 47 -9.02 -6.19 5.38
CA LEU A 47 -7.99 -6.26 4.33
C LEU A 47 -7.71 -4.88 3.73
N VAL A 48 -8.75 -4.08 3.53
CA VAL A 48 -8.64 -2.72 2.99
C VAL A 48 -7.89 -1.83 3.98
N ASP A 49 -8.33 -1.82 5.24
CA ASP A 49 -7.76 -0.98 6.29
C ASP A 49 -6.27 -1.33 6.53
N ALA A 50 -5.96 -2.62 6.57
CA ALA A 50 -4.59 -3.11 6.68
C ALA A 50 -3.72 -2.72 5.47
N ALA A 51 -4.28 -2.72 4.26
CA ALA A 51 -3.56 -2.31 3.06
C ALA A 51 -3.16 -0.83 3.10
N TYR A 52 -4.05 0.05 3.59
CA TYR A 52 -3.69 1.47 3.77
C TYR A 52 -2.64 1.68 4.87
N ILE A 53 -2.63 0.86 5.91
CA ILE A 53 -1.55 0.88 6.90
C ILE A 53 -0.24 0.43 6.25
N ALA A 54 -0.23 -0.67 5.51
CA ALA A 54 0.94 -1.17 4.78
C ALA A 54 1.46 -0.13 3.76
N GLU A 55 0.56 0.49 3.00
CA GLU A 55 0.89 1.58 2.08
C GLU A 55 1.54 2.77 2.80
N SER A 56 1.03 3.15 3.96
CA SER A 56 1.62 4.23 4.77
C SER A 56 3.06 3.92 5.18
N PHE A 57 3.33 2.67 5.55
CA PHE A 57 4.68 2.20 5.85
C PHE A 57 5.57 2.16 4.61
N LEU A 58 5.05 1.72 3.46
CA LEU A 58 5.81 1.74 2.21
C LEU A 58 6.22 3.15 1.82
N ARG A 59 5.29 4.10 1.88
CA ARG A 59 5.49 5.50 1.50
C ARG A 59 6.41 6.26 2.44
N ALA A 60 6.40 5.94 3.72
CA ALA A 60 7.16 6.63 4.75
C ALA A 60 7.98 5.65 5.61
N TYR A 61 8.65 4.69 4.96
CA TYR A 61 9.33 3.57 5.59
C TYR A 61 10.33 4.01 6.66
N ASP A 62 11.14 5.02 6.36
CA ASP A 62 12.19 5.51 7.27
C ASP A 62 11.62 6.25 8.48
N THR A 63 10.43 6.83 8.37
CA THR A 63 9.85 7.70 9.41
C THR A 63 8.68 7.06 10.14
N LEU A 64 8.03 6.03 9.59
CA LEU A 64 6.89 5.36 10.22
C LEU A 64 7.16 3.90 10.57
N TRP A 65 7.93 3.17 9.74
CA TRP A 65 8.23 1.75 10.01
C TRP A 65 9.52 1.57 10.82
N LYS A 66 10.65 2.13 10.35
CA LYS A 66 11.94 1.94 11.00
C LYS A 66 11.97 2.34 12.48
N PRO A 67 11.31 3.43 12.93
CA PRO A 67 11.32 3.84 14.34
C PRO A 67 10.52 2.94 15.28
N LEU A 68 9.63 2.07 14.75
CA LEU A 68 8.89 1.14 15.59
C LEU A 68 9.83 0.14 16.27
N ASP A 69 9.49 -0.23 17.49
CA ASP A 69 10.23 -1.29 18.21
C ASP A 69 10.00 -2.67 17.59
N GLU A 70 10.89 -3.61 17.85
CA GLU A 70 10.87 -4.94 17.23
C GLU A 70 9.63 -5.76 17.64
N VAL A 71 9.08 -5.54 18.82
CA VAL A 71 7.84 -6.21 19.26
C VAL A 71 6.67 -5.74 18.41
N THR A 72 6.54 -4.42 18.23
CA THR A 72 5.51 -3.81 17.37
C THR A 72 5.65 -4.29 15.92
N LYS A 73 6.85 -4.27 15.37
CA LYS A 73 7.10 -4.78 14.00
C LYS A 73 6.69 -6.24 13.84
N LYS A 74 7.09 -7.09 14.77
CA LYS A 74 6.72 -8.52 14.74
C LYS A 74 5.21 -8.72 14.82
N ARG A 75 4.52 -7.94 15.66
CA ARG A 75 3.06 -7.97 15.76
C ARG A 75 2.40 -7.62 14.43
N TYR A 76 2.85 -6.55 13.74
CA TYR A 76 2.34 -6.20 12.41
C TYR A 76 2.50 -7.33 11.41
N LEU A 77 3.70 -7.91 11.29
CA LEU A 77 3.93 -9.02 10.37
C LEU A 77 3.03 -10.22 10.70
N THR A 78 2.78 -10.48 11.99
CA THR A 78 1.87 -11.54 12.43
C THR A 78 0.41 -11.24 12.06
N GLU A 79 -0.07 -10.01 12.32
CA GLU A 79 -1.45 -9.64 12.00
C GLU A 79 -1.68 -9.60 10.47
N PHE A 80 -0.75 -9.07 9.70
CA PHE A 80 -0.81 -9.07 8.24
C PHE A 80 -0.86 -10.48 7.65
N ALA A 81 -0.05 -11.42 8.17
CA ALA A 81 -0.08 -12.80 7.72
C ALA A 81 -1.45 -13.49 7.98
N LYS A 82 -2.15 -13.12 9.04
CA LYS A 82 -3.50 -13.64 9.32
C LYS A 82 -4.52 -13.23 8.26
N LEU A 83 -4.31 -12.09 7.58
CA LEU A 83 -5.24 -11.59 6.55
C LEU A 83 -5.25 -12.46 5.28
N ARG A 84 -4.32 -13.38 5.13
CA ARG A 84 -4.27 -14.33 4.01
C ARG A 84 -5.49 -15.24 3.90
N HIS A 85 -6.28 -15.41 4.97
CA HIS A 85 -7.53 -16.17 4.90
C HIS A 85 -8.68 -15.38 4.25
N ILE A 86 -8.54 -14.06 4.10
CA ILE A 86 -9.52 -13.24 3.41
C ILE A 86 -9.30 -13.40 1.90
N ASP A 87 -10.33 -13.89 1.22
CA ASP A 87 -10.35 -13.98 -0.23
C ASP A 87 -10.82 -12.62 -0.80
N PRO A 88 -9.93 -11.85 -1.45
CA PRO A 88 -10.32 -10.55 -1.97
C PRO A 88 -11.26 -10.71 -3.17
N PRO A 89 -12.33 -9.90 -3.29
CA PRO A 89 -13.10 -9.81 -4.53
C PRO A 89 -12.21 -9.59 -5.75
N TYR A 90 -12.63 -10.14 -6.88
CA TYR A 90 -11.86 -10.11 -8.14
C TYR A 90 -11.96 -8.75 -8.85
N THR A 91 -11.43 -7.72 -8.17
CA THR A 91 -11.45 -6.30 -8.51
C THR A 91 -10.16 -5.62 -8.02
N ASN A 92 -10.18 -4.31 -7.87
CA ASN A 92 -9.11 -3.53 -7.22
C ASN A 92 -8.66 -4.12 -5.87
N TRP A 93 -9.50 -4.95 -5.21
CA TRP A 93 -9.17 -5.59 -3.93
C TRP A 93 -7.96 -6.52 -3.99
N LEU A 94 -7.60 -7.04 -5.17
CA LEU A 94 -6.36 -7.79 -5.34
C LEU A 94 -5.13 -6.94 -4.99
N LEU A 95 -5.20 -5.62 -5.19
CA LEU A 95 -4.13 -4.70 -4.83
C LEU A 95 -4.01 -4.52 -3.32
N PHE A 96 -5.09 -4.59 -2.54
CA PHE A 96 -4.99 -4.56 -1.09
C PHE A 96 -4.16 -5.74 -0.57
N SER A 97 -4.46 -6.94 -1.05
CA SER A 97 -3.68 -8.13 -0.69
C SER A 97 -2.21 -8.00 -1.12
N SER A 98 -1.95 -7.58 -2.36
CA SER A 98 -0.58 -7.47 -2.87
C SER A 98 0.23 -6.37 -2.19
N THR A 99 -0.39 -5.27 -1.77
CA THR A 99 0.27 -4.18 -1.04
C THR A 99 0.76 -4.66 0.33
N ILE A 100 -0.07 -5.43 1.04
CA ILE A 100 0.32 -6.02 2.33
C ILE A 100 1.50 -6.98 2.14
N GLU A 101 1.41 -7.90 1.19
CA GLU A 101 2.46 -8.90 0.94
C GLU A 101 3.77 -8.25 0.46
N SER A 102 3.70 -7.23 -0.38
CA SER A 102 4.90 -6.51 -0.83
C SER A 102 5.56 -5.70 0.28
N PHE A 103 4.75 -5.14 1.19
CA PHE A 103 5.29 -4.54 2.41
C PHE A 103 6.01 -5.59 3.27
N MET A 104 5.41 -6.77 3.47
CA MET A 104 6.03 -7.86 4.23
C MET A 104 7.35 -8.30 3.61
N ALA A 105 7.43 -8.41 2.27
CA ALA A 105 8.67 -8.67 1.55
C ALA A 105 9.75 -7.60 1.83
N LYS A 106 9.39 -6.32 1.73
CA LYS A 106 10.32 -5.20 2.00
C LYS A 106 10.76 -5.14 3.48
N ALA A 107 9.89 -5.52 4.40
CA ALA A 107 10.19 -5.57 5.82
C ALA A 107 11.00 -6.81 6.23
N GLY A 108 11.32 -7.72 5.31
CA GLY A 108 12.07 -8.95 5.57
C GLY A 108 11.25 -10.05 6.25
N GLY A 109 9.92 -9.97 6.18
CA GLY A 109 9.00 -10.99 6.67
C GLY A 109 8.71 -12.09 5.64
N ASP A 110 7.97 -13.11 6.08
CA ASP A 110 7.40 -14.10 5.17
C ASP A 110 6.29 -13.47 4.33
N PHE A 111 6.29 -13.67 3.01
CA PHE A 111 5.32 -13.08 2.09
C PHE A 111 4.86 -14.07 1.03
N ASP A 112 3.65 -13.87 0.52
CA ASP A 112 3.05 -14.68 -0.53
C ASP A 112 3.27 -14.03 -1.91
N GLU A 113 4.31 -14.47 -2.60
CA GLU A 113 4.64 -14.00 -3.95
C GLU A 113 3.52 -14.28 -4.96
N PHE A 114 2.74 -15.37 -4.78
CA PHE A 114 1.65 -15.70 -5.70
C PHE A 114 0.56 -14.63 -5.67
N ARG A 115 0.21 -14.10 -4.50
CA ARG A 115 -0.77 -13.01 -4.36
C ARG A 115 -0.31 -11.75 -5.07
N ILE A 116 0.97 -11.39 -4.94
CA ILE A 116 1.56 -10.23 -5.62
C ILE A 116 1.53 -10.43 -7.14
N ASN A 117 2.04 -11.57 -7.62
CA ASN A 117 2.14 -11.86 -9.04
C ASN A 117 0.77 -11.97 -9.71
N SER A 118 -0.21 -12.54 -9.01
CA SER A 118 -1.60 -12.64 -9.51
C SER A 118 -2.24 -11.27 -9.64
N ALA A 119 -2.11 -10.41 -8.63
CA ALA A 119 -2.59 -9.04 -8.69
C ALA A 119 -1.93 -8.26 -9.83
N CYS A 120 -0.60 -8.31 -9.95
CA CYS A 120 0.12 -7.63 -11.02
C CYS A 120 -0.38 -8.04 -12.42
N ARG A 121 -0.58 -9.36 -12.65
CA ARG A 121 -1.09 -9.83 -13.96
C ARG A 121 -2.50 -9.35 -14.24
N LYS A 122 -3.37 -9.34 -13.22
CA LYS A 122 -4.76 -8.89 -13.39
C LYS A 122 -4.88 -7.40 -13.61
N VAL A 123 -4.09 -6.61 -12.93
CA VAL A 123 -4.00 -5.16 -13.19
C VAL A 123 -3.58 -4.90 -14.64
N GLU A 124 -2.63 -5.66 -15.18
CA GLU A 124 -2.23 -5.53 -16.58
C GLU A 124 -3.36 -5.89 -17.56
N GLU A 125 -4.14 -6.93 -17.25
CA GLU A 125 -5.29 -7.33 -18.07
C GLU A 125 -6.42 -6.28 -18.04
N TRP A 126 -6.57 -5.55 -16.94
CA TRP A 126 -7.63 -4.55 -16.75
C TRP A 126 -7.25 -3.15 -17.24
N TYR A 127 -6.05 -2.97 -17.79
CA TYR A 127 -5.67 -1.69 -18.38
C TYR A 127 -6.45 -1.42 -19.66
N VAL A 128 -7.23 -0.33 -19.69
CA VAL A 128 -8.11 0.03 -20.81
C VAL A 128 -7.60 1.19 -21.66
N GLY A 129 -6.43 1.72 -21.35
CA GLY A 129 -5.82 2.83 -22.10
C GLY A 129 -5.87 4.16 -21.36
N ASP A 130 -5.08 5.11 -21.80
CA ASP A 130 -5.01 6.50 -21.29
C ASP A 130 -4.81 6.65 -19.78
N GLY A 131 -4.22 5.64 -19.15
CA GLY A 131 -4.00 5.60 -17.70
C GLY A 131 -5.19 5.07 -16.90
N TRP A 132 -6.25 4.60 -17.55
CA TRP A 132 -7.43 4.04 -16.90
C TRP A 132 -7.37 2.53 -16.76
N TYR A 133 -8.00 2.05 -15.68
CA TYR A 133 -8.19 0.63 -15.39
C TYR A 133 -9.68 0.32 -15.27
N ALA A 134 -10.09 -0.83 -15.78
CA ALA A 134 -11.34 -1.45 -15.40
C ALA A 134 -11.23 -1.99 -13.97
N ASP A 135 -12.30 -1.91 -13.20
CA ASP A 135 -12.32 -2.46 -11.85
C ASP A 135 -12.79 -3.94 -11.87
N GLY A 136 -11.89 -4.81 -12.32
CA GLY A 136 -12.18 -6.22 -12.53
C GLY A 136 -12.55 -6.54 -14.00
N PRO A 137 -13.29 -7.64 -14.24
CA PRO A 137 -13.64 -8.08 -15.58
C PRO A 137 -14.60 -7.14 -16.33
N SER A 138 -15.33 -6.31 -15.59
CA SER A 138 -16.29 -5.34 -16.14
C SER A 138 -15.71 -3.95 -16.10
N PHE A 139 -15.90 -3.20 -17.18
CA PHE A 139 -15.45 -1.83 -17.22
C PHE A 139 -16.21 -0.97 -16.18
N ALA A 140 -15.44 -0.29 -15.32
CA ALA A 140 -15.92 0.73 -14.42
C ALA A 140 -15.07 1.97 -14.57
N PHE A 141 -15.71 3.12 -14.83
CA PHE A 141 -15.03 4.41 -14.94
C PHE A 141 -15.26 5.17 -13.63
N ASP A 142 -14.40 4.93 -12.67
CA ASP A 142 -14.55 5.44 -11.31
C ASP A 142 -13.24 5.95 -10.72
N TYR A 143 -13.30 6.44 -9.49
CA TYR A 143 -12.17 7.03 -8.79
C TYR A 143 -11.14 6.00 -8.26
N TYR A 144 -11.41 4.68 -8.36
CA TYR A 144 -10.46 3.67 -7.89
C TYR A 144 -9.16 3.65 -8.69
N SER A 145 -9.16 4.16 -9.94
CA SER A 145 -7.91 4.41 -10.67
C SER A 145 -6.97 5.33 -9.90
N SER A 146 -7.48 6.39 -9.25
CA SER A 146 -6.67 7.33 -8.45
C SER A 146 -6.38 6.85 -7.04
N TYR A 147 -7.32 6.14 -6.40
CA TYR A 147 -7.22 5.79 -4.98
C TYR A 147 -6.54 4.44 -4.73
N VAL A 148 -6.65 3.51 -5.67
CA VAL A 148 -6.16 2.14 -5.48
C VAL A 148 -5.20 1.73 -6.58
N PHE A 149 -5.62 1.75 -7.87
CA PHE A 149 -4.81 1.20 -8.95
C PHE A 149 -3.42 1.84 -9.03
N HIS A 150 -3.33 3.12 -9.35
CA HIS A 150 -2.03 3.78 -9.50
C HIS A 150 -1.20 3.80 -8.22
N PRO A 151 -1.74 4.27 -7.06
CA PRO A 151 -0.90 4.39 -5.88
C PRO A 151 -0.43 3.03 -5.35
N MET A 152 -1.33 2.07 -5.14
CA MET A 152 -0.96 0.79 -4.55
C MET A 152 -0.17 -0.10 -5.50
N TYR A 153 -0.44 -0.03 -6.81
CA TYR A 153 0.33 -0.79 -7.78
C TYR A 153 1.77 -0.29 -7.88
N LEU A 154 1.98 1.03 -7.92
CA LEU A 154 3.33 1.62 -7.89
C LEU A 154 4.08 1.26 -6.60
N GLU A 155 3.45 1.39 -5.44
CA GLU A 155 4.07 1.05 -4.16
C GLU A 155 4.40 -0.45 -4.05
N THR A 156 3.49 -1.32 -4.52
CA THR A 156 3.73 -2.77 -4.59
C THR A 156 4.95 -3.09 -5.44
N LEU A 157 5.01 -2.58 -6.66
CA LEU A 157 6.10 -2.84 -7.59
C LEU A 157 7.44 -2.29 -7.06
N GLN A 158 7.43 -1.07 -6.53
CA GLN A 158 8.63 -0.46 -5.93
C GLN A 158 9.13 -1.27 -4.71
N ALA A 159 8.22 -1.74 -3.87
CA ALA A 159 8.57 -2.56 -2.71
C ALA A 159 9.28 -3.86 -3.12
N MET A 160 8.80 -4.52 -4.18
CA MET A 160 9.41 -5.75 -4.69
C MET A 160 10.78 -5.50 -5.34
N VAL A 161 10.96 -4.36 -6.01
CA VAL A 161 12.28 -3.92 -6.53
C VAL A 161 13.25 -3.67 -5.38
N ASP A 162 12.81 -2.92 -4.36
CA ASP A 162 13.63 -2.59 -3.18
C ASP A 162 14.04 -3.84 -2.39
N ALA A 163 13.12 -4.79 -2.25
CA ALA A 163 13.36 -6.07 -1.59
C ALA A 163 14.25 -7.02 -2.41
N LYS A 164 14.56 -6.68 -3.66
CA LYS A 164 15.39 -7.49 -4.59
C LYS A 164 14.89 -8.93 -4.73
N VAL A 165 13.60 -9.12 -4.76
CA VAL A 165 12.98 -10.44 -4.87
C VAL A 165 13.32 -11.05 -6.23
N ASN A 166 13.88 -12.26 -6.20
CA ASN A 166 14.11 -13.04 -7.42
C ASN A 166 12.80 -13.68 -7.88
N SER A 167 12.14 -13.08 -8.83
CA SER A 167 10.83 -13.48 -9.34
C SER A 167 10.86 -13.73 -10.85
N ARG A 168 9.85 -14.47 -11.33
CA ARG A 168 9.58 -14.59 -12.78
C ARG A 168 9.01 -13.31 -13.39
N LEU A 169 8.44 -12.41 -12.57
CA LEU A 169 8.01 -11.10 -13.01
C LEU A 169 9.17 -10.11 -12.90
N ASP A 170 9.40 -9.37 -13.95
CA ASP A 170 10.32 -8.23 -13.95
C ASP A 170 9.61 -7.01 -13.35
N TYR A 171 9.62 -6.91 -12.01
CA TYR A 171 8.96 -5.82 -11.28
C TYR A 171 9.45 -4.44 -11.71
N GLN A 172 10.74 -4.29 -12.07
CA GLN A 172 11.27 -3.01 -12.55
C GLN A 172 10.64 -2.59 -13.89
N LYS A 173 10.46 -3.54 -14.81
CA LYS A 173 9.80 -3.31 -16.09
C LYS A 173 8.34 -2.92 -15.90
N TYR A 174 7.64 -3.62 -14.99
CA TYR A 174 6.25 -3.31 -14.66
C TYR A 174 6.13 -1.92 -14.02
N TYR A 175 7.00 -1.59 -13.07
CA TYR A 175 7.07 -0.28 -12.44
C TYR A 175 7.25 0.86 -13.45
N ASN A 176 8.23 0.73 -14.35
CA ASN A 176 8.51 1.75 -15.37
C ASN A 176 7.31 1.96 -16.32
N ARG A 177 6.58 0.90 -16.61
CA ARG A 177 5.36 0.97 -17.43
C ARG A 177 4.23 1.66 -16.67
N GLU A 178 4.00 1.26 -15.44
CA GLU A 178 2.96 1.83 -14.59
C GLU A 178 3.20 3.31 -14.30
N LEU A 179 4.43 3.69 -14.05
CA LEU A 179 4.78 5.09 -13.86
C LEU A 179 4.36 5.96 -15.07
N LYS A 180 4.57 5.47 -16.30
CA LYS A 180 4.12 6.18 -17.51
C LYS A 180 2.60 6.26 -17.60
N ARG A 181 1.89 5.20 -17.22
CA ARG A 181 0.42 5.18 -17.19
C ARG A 181 -0.12 6.18 -16.15
N CYS A 182 0.47 6.18 -14.96
CA CYS A 182 0.13 7.12 -13.89
C CYS A 182 0.37 8.58 -14.31
N GLN A 183 1.49 8.87 -14.97
CA GLN A 183 1.78 10.21 -15.52
C GLN A 183 0.71 10.63 -16.54
N LYS A 184 0.31 9.73 -17.43
CA LYS A 184 -0.74 10.01 -18.41
C LYS A 184 -2.10 10.26 -17.75
N TYR A 185 -2.45 9.46 -16.76
CA TYR A 185 -3.65 9.63 -15.96
C TYR A 185 -3.68 10.98 -15.21
N SER A 186 -2.54 11.39 -14.65
CA SER A 186 -2.41 12.65 -13.93
C SER A 186 -2.72 13.87 -14.80
N ILE A 187 -2.33 13.85 -16.09
CA ILE A 187 -2.68 14.91 -17.05
C ILE A 187 -4.19 15.01 -17.25
N ILE A 188 -4.88 13.87 -17.23
CA ILE A 188 -6.35 13.85 -17.36
C ILE A 188 -7.01 14.40 -16.08
N LEU A 189 -6.51 14.00 -14.90
CA LEU A 189 -7.03 14.48 -13.62
C LEU A 189 -6.95 16.00 -13.47
N GLU A 190 -5.88 16.62 -13.97
CA GLU A 190 -5.73 18.08 -13.93
C GLU A 190 -6.93 18.80 -14.59
N ARG A 191 -7.53 18.19 -15.60
CA ARG A 191 -8.70 18.74 -16.30
C ARG A 191 -10.00 18.67 -15.49
N PHE A 192 -10.05 17.85 -14.44
CA PHE A 192 -11.19 17.78 -13.53
C PHE A 192 -11.11 18.77 -12.37
N ILE A 193 -9.97 19.44 -12.20
CA ILE A 193 -9.79 20.46 -11.18
C ILE A 193 -10.36 21.76 -11.76
N SER A 194 -11.39 22.31 -11.10
CA SER A 194 -11.94 23.61 -11.48
C SER A 194 -10.90 24.71 -11.24
N PRO A 195 -10.78 25.70 -12.15
CA PRO A 195 -9.93 26.85 -11.94
C PRO A 195 -10.40 27.73 -10.77
#